data_9f2e19d64adcee55b531a8ff36e4c555
#
_entry.id   9f2e19d64adcee55b531a8ff36e4c555
#
_cell.length_a   1.000
_cell.length_b   1.000
_cell.length_c   1.000
_cell.angle_alpha   90.00
_cell.angle_beta   90.00
_cell.angle_gamma   90.00
#
_symmetry.space_group_name_H-M   'P 1'
#
loop_
_entity.id
_entity.type
_entity.pdbx_description
1 polymer ?
#
loop_
_entity_poly.entity_id
_entity_poly.type
_entity_poly.pdbx_seq_one_letter_code
_entity_poly.pdbx_strand_id
1 'polypeptide(L)'
;MIDGKKRIVLNPSEAQKREFEAVTFAEGEVWGIDILVSSGEDGKVRESSSWARLCSLNASDSDFPQARLEESRTTIYQKDSTITYQLKMKTSRAVFSEVQKKAGAFPFNIRVLEDEKKARLGLQEAVQHGLVKPYEVMWV
;
A
#
# COMPACT_ATOMS: atom_id res chain seq x y z
N MET A 1 16.84 4.21 5.76
CA MET A 1 16.18 5.19 6.65
C MET A 1 17.20 5.51 7.74
N ILE A 2 17.58 6.74 7.93
CA ILE A 2 18.53 7.12 8.98
C ILE A 2 17.67 7.42 10.21
N ASP A 3 17.64 6.49 11.15
CA ASP A 3 16.97 6.69 12.43
C ASP A 3 17.84 7.57 13.32
N GLY A 4 17.43 8.82 13.48
CA GLY A 4 18.02 9.74 14.46
C GLY A 4 17.74 9.27 15.88
N LYS A 5 18.61 9.66 16.81
CA LYS A 5 18.42 9.37 18.24
C LYS A 5 17.22 10.09 18.86
N LYS A 6 16.80 11.20 18.26
CA LYS A 6 15.68 12.03 18.75
C LYS A 6 14.43 11.75 17.92
N ARG A 7 13.32 11.46 18.59
CA ARG A 7 12.01 11.24 17.97
C ARG A 7 10.96 12.06 18.72
N ILE A 8 10.07 12.68 17.97
CA ILE A 8 8.88 13.34 18.50
C ILE A 8 7.66 12.59 17.94
N VAL A 9 6.88 12.00 18.83
CA VAL A 9 5.64 11.30 18.47
C VAL A 9 4.49 12.28 18.66
N LEU A 10 3.72 12.56 17.60
CA LEU A 10 2.69 13.59 17.60
C LEU A 10 1.48 13.26 18.49
N ASN A 11 1.09 12.00 18.57
CA ASN A 11 -0.03 11.56 19.39
C ASN A 11 0.34 10.27 20.14
N PRO A 12 1.22 10.37 21.16
CA PRO A 12 1.74 9.18 21.83
C PRO A 12 0.68 8.52 22.71
N SER A 13 0.60 7.20 22.61
CA SER A 13 -0.14 6.40 23.59
C SER A 13 0.52 6.47 24.97
N GLU A 14 -0.20 6.08 26.03
CA GLU A 14 0.35 6.07 27.39
C GLU A 14 1.60 5.18 27.54
N ALA A 15 1.70 4.10 26.78
CA ALA A 15 2.89 3.25 26.73
C ALA A 15 4.06 4.00 26.07
N GLN A 16 3.82 4.64 24.95
CA GLN A 16 4.84 5.41 24.22
C GLN A 16 5.34 6.63 24.99
N LYS A 17 4.48 7.30 25.76
CA LYS A 17 4.90 8.41 26.65
C LYS A 17 5.94 7.99 27.69
N ARG A 18 5.94 6.71 28.08
CA ARG A 18 6.92 6.16 29.04
C ARG A 18 8.24 5.76 28.38
N GLU A 19 8.21 5.45 27.08
CA GLU A 19 9.40 5.03 26.32
C GLU A 19 10.18 6.20 25.74
N PHE A 20 9.49 7.29 25.40
CA PHE A 20 10.12 8.43 24.74
C PHE A 20 10.32 9.59 25.70
N GLU A 21 11.56 10.04 25.80
CA GLU A 21 11.88 11.28 26.53
C GLU A 21 11.38 12.50 25.75
N ALA A 22 10.96 13.51 26.48
CA ALA A 22 10.60 14.80 25.88
C ALA A 22 11.84 15.44 25.25
N VAL A 23 11.76 15.74 23.97
CA VAL A 23 12.87 16.28 23.18
C VAL A 23 12.50 17.66 22.67
N THR A 24 13.45 18.58 22.71
CA THR A 24 13.34 19.92 22.13
C THR A 24 14.23 20.04 20.90
N PHE A 25 13.79 20.86 19.95
CA PHE A 25 14.58 21.20 18.77
C PHE A 25 15.81 22.00 19.17
N ALA A 26 16.95 21.75 18.53
CA ALA A 26 18.17 22.52 18.70
C ALA A 26 18.63 23.10 17.36
N GLU A 27 19.38 24.20 17.42
CA GLU A 27 19.96 24.82 16.22
C GLU A 27 20.90 23.84 15.48
N GLY A 28 20.77 23.80 14.16
CA GLY A 28 21.60 22.94 13.30
C GLY A 28 21.10 21.51 13.16
N GLU A 29 19.99 21.13 13.76
CA GLU A 29 19.39 19.80 13.59
C GLU A 29 18.55 19.75 12.31
N VAL A 30 18.60 18.61 11.62
CA VAL A 30 17.74 18.30 10.47
C VAL A 30 16.71 17.27 10.89
N TRP A 31 15.45 17.58 10.69
CA TRP A 31 14.32 16.73 11.07
C TRP A 31 13.55 16.26 9.85
N GLY A 32 13.25 14.96 9.80
CA GLY A 32 12.28 14.41 8.87
C GLY A 32 10.87 14.50 9.46
N ILE A 33 9.96 15.12 8.74
CA ILE A 33 8.56 15.26 9.16
C ILE A 33 7.74 14.17 8.47
N ASP A 34 7.12 13.30 9.28
CA ASP A 34 6.20 12.26 8.81
C ASP A 34 4.88 12.44 9.58
N ILE A 35 3.91 13.05 8.92
CA ILE A 35 2.61 13.39 9.52
C ILE A 35 1.51 12.68 8.75
N LEU A 36 0.77 11.82 9.45
CA LEU A 36 -0.47 11.26 8.96
C LEU A 36 -1.64 12.14 9.39
N VAL A 37 -2.45 12.54 8.42
CA VAL A 37 -3.67 13.32 8.66
C VAL A 37 -4.87 12.45 8.29
N SER A 38 -5.81 12.35 9.22
CA SER A 38 -7.04 11.60 9.03
C SER A 38 -8.24 12.54 9.06
N SER A 39 -9.22 12.28 8.20
CA SER A 39 -10.55 12.89 8.28
C SER A 39 -11.52 12.06 9.13
N GLY A 40 -11.10 10.87 9.59
CA GLY A 40 -11.92 10.00 10.43
C GLY A 40 -11.95 10.45 11.89
N GLU A 41 -13.06 10.17 12.58
CA GLU A 41 -13.27 10.59 13.97
C GLU A 41 -12.29 9.94 14.96
N ASP A 42 -11.89 8.69 14.71
CA ASP A 42 -11.05 7.91 15.63
C ASP A 42 -9.55 7.86 15.23
N GLY A 43 -9.18 8.41 14.07
CA GLY A 43 -7.81 8.43 13.58
C GLY A 43 -7.15 7.05 13.42
N LYS A 44 -7.93 5.97 13.40
CA LYS A 44 -7.41 4.61 13.27
C LYS A 44 -7.34 4.19 11.82
N VAL A 45 -6.18 3.70 11.43
CA VAL A 45 -5.97 3.11 10.10
C VAL A 45 -6.58 1.73 10.04
N ARG A 46 -7.37 1.46 9.00
CA ARG A 46 -8.01 0.16 8.74
C ARG A 46 -7.64 -0.35 7.36
N GLU A 47 -7.48 -1.65 7.24
CA GLU A 47 -7.25 -2.29 5.96
C GLU A 47 -8.53 -2.34 5.13
N SER A 48 -8.44 -1.88 3.90
CA SER A 48 -9.58 -1.88 2.97
C SER A 48 -10.12 -3.28 2.67
N SER A 49 -9.25 -4.28 2.66
CA SER A 49 -9.64 -5.67 2.44
C SER A 49 -10.58 -6.21 3.53
N SER A 50 -10.36 -5.81 4.78
CA SER A 50 -11.20 -6.18 5.92
C SER A 50 -12.59 -5.56 5.83
N TRP A 51 -12.65 -4.30 5.39
CA TRP A 51 -13.92 -3.60 5.17
C TRP A 51 -14.70 -4.16 3.98
N ALA A 52 -14.06 -4.44 2.87
CA ALA A 52 -14.70 -5.05 1.70
C ALA A 52 -15.29 -6.44 2.03
N ARG A 53 -14.62 -7.23 2.88
CA ARG A 53 -15.17 -8.49 3.41
C ARG A 53 -16.37 -8.28 4.32
N LEU A 54 -16.30 -7.32 5.23
CA LEU A 54 -17.41 -7.03 6.15
C LEU A 54 -18.63 -6.56 5.39
N CYS A 55 -18.45 -5.74 4.38
CA CYS A 55 -19.52 -5.26 3.52
C CYS A 55 -20.13 -6.35 2.64
N SER A 56 -19.32 -7.29 2.14
CA SER A 56 -19.84 -8.42 1.35
C SER A 56 -20.66 -9.41 2.17
N LEU A 57 -20.41 -9.52 3.47
CA LEU A 57 -21.17 -10.37 4.39
C LEU A 57 -22.55 -9.74 4.75
N ASN A 58 -22.67 -8.42 4.67
CA ASN A 58 -23.89 -7.70 4.98
C ASN A 58 -24.64 -7.18 3.75
N ALA A 59 -24.15 -7.47 2.54
CA ALA A 59 -24.73 -6.99 1.29
C ALA A 59 -25.96 -7.79 0.86
N SER A 60 -27.00 -7.75 1.66
CA SER A 60 -28.37 -7.94 1.18
C SER A 60 -28.99 -6.61 0.67
N ASP A 61 -28.30 -5.49 0.80
CA ASP A 61 -28.75 -4.20 0.35
C ASP A 61 -28.06 -3.77 -0.94
N SER A 62 -28.88 -3.54 -1.96
CA SER A 62 -28.58 -3.13 -3.33
C SER A 62 -27.94 -1.74 -3.47
N ASP A 63 -27.55 -1.10 -2.38
CA ASP A 63 -27.09 0.29 -2.34
C ASP A 63 -25.57 0.46 -2.13
N PHE A 64 -24.79 -0.60 -2.37
CA PHE A 64 -23.33 -0.46 -2.26
C PHE A 64 -22.79 0.18 -3.55
N PRO A 65 -22.32 1.43 -3.52
CA PRO A 65 -21.81 2.07 -4.73
C PRO A 65 -20.56 1.33 -5.21
N GLN A 66 -20.66 0.78 -6.42
CA GLN A 66 -19.57 0.11 -7.13
C GLN A 66 -18.28 0.94 -7.16
N ALA A 67 -18.39 2.26 -7.07
CA ALA A 67 -17.29 3.20 -6.95
C ALA A 67 -16.37 2.93 -5.74
N ARG A 68 -16.93 2.56 -4.57
CA ARG A 68 -16.12 2.22 -3.38
C ARG A 68 -15.35 0.91 -3.51
N LEU A 69 -15.86 -0.04 -4.29
CA LEU A 69 -15.14 -1.28 -4.59
C LEU A 69 -13.95 -1.05 -5.53
N GLU A 70 -14.03 -0.04 -6.39
CA GLU A 70 -12.92 0.33 -7.26
C GLU A 70 -11.85 1.12 -6.53
N GLU A 71 -12.23 1.98 -5.58
CA GLU A 71 -11.32 2.71 -4.71
C GLU A 71 -10.52 1.79 -3.78
N SER A 72 -11.08 0.65 -3.38
CA SER A 72 -10.39 -0.32 -2.53
C SER A 72 -9.35 -1.18 -3.25
N ARG A 73 -9.27 -1.11 -4.59
CA ARG A 73 -8.28 -1.88 -5.35
C ARG A 73 -6.93 -1.21 -5.30
N THR A 74 -5.93 -1.96 -4.84
CA THR A 74 -4.56 -1.47 -4.87
C THR A 74 -4.11 -1.10 -6.29
N THR A 75 -3.33 -0.05 -6.38
CA THR A 75 -2.64 0.36 -7.61
C THR A 75 -1.13 0.24 -7.49
N ILE A 76 -0.64 -0.08 -6.28
CA ILE A 76 0.78 -0.17 -5.97
C ILE A 76 1.14 -1.62 -5.74
N TYR A 77 2.19 -2.05 -6.39
CA TYR A 77 2.69 -3.42 -6.38
C TYR A 77 4.21 -3.43 -6.24
N GLN A 78 4.72 -4.52 -5.72
CA GLN A 78 6.16 -4.77 -5.66
C GLN A 78 6.49 -6.16 -6.16
N LYS A 79 7.54 -6.28 -6.99
CA LYS A 79 8.04 -7.57 -7.45
C LYS A 79 8.73 -8.29 -6.30
N ASP A 80 8.41 -9.58 -6.13
CA ASP A 80 9.18 -10.46 -5.25
C ASP A 80 10.32 -11.10 -6.06
N SER A 81 11.56 -10.80 -5.66
CA SER A 81 12.76 -11.33 -6.33
C SER A 81 13.11 -12.75 -5.91
N THR A 82 12.49 -13.27 -4.84
CA THR A 82 12.77 -14.61 -4.32
C THR A 82 11.98 -15.70 -5.04
N ILE A 83 10.87 -15.33 -5.67
CA ILE A 83 9.98 -16.27 -6.34
C ILE A 83 10.22 -16.25 -7.84
N THR A 84 10.37 -17.46 -8.40
CA THR A 84 10.48 -17.66 -9.86
C THR A 84 9.31 -18.52 -10.31
N TYR A 85 8.54 -18.01 -11.26
CA TYR A 85 7.44 -18.74 -11.88
C TYR A 85 7.35 -18.38 -13.37
N GLN A 86 7.03 -19.35 -14.19
CA GLN A 86 6.84 -19.13 -15.63
C GLN A 86 5.37 -18.78 -15.93
N LEU A 87 5.12 -17.49 -16.16
CA LEU A 87 3.81 -16.97 -16.50
C LEU A 87 3.27 -17.61 -17.79
N LYS A 88 2.03 -18.08 -17.75
CA LYS A 88 1.37 -18.79 -18.86
C LYS A 88 0.72 -17.81 -19.84
N MET A 89 0.06 -16.76 -19.33
CA MET A 89 -0.61 -15.79 -20.19
C MET A 89 0.37 -14.88 -20.92
N LYS A 90 0.10 -14.62 -22.20
CA LYS A 90 0.91 -13.72 -23.02
C LYS A 90 0.89 -12.28 -22.47
N THR A 91 -0.26 -11.81 -22.01
CA THR A 91 -0.41 -10.50 -21.37
C THR A 91 0.40 -10.39 -20.10
N SER A 92 0.39 -11.41 -19.23
CA SER A 92 1.15 -11.42 -17.98
C SER A 92 2.66 -11.36 -18.24
N ARG A 93 3.14 -12.09 -19.23
CA ARG A 93 4.56 -12.04 -19.63
C ARG A 93 4.97 -10.66 -20.14
N ALA A 94 4.13 -10.04 -20.98
CA ALA A 94 4.41 -8.71 -21.51
C ALA A 94 4.44 -7.66 -20.39
N VAL A 95 3.42 -7.64 -19.54
CA VAL A 95 3.33 -6.73 -18.37
C VAL A 95 4.49 -6.95 -17.41
N PHE A 96 4.83 -8.19 -17.10
CA PHE A 96 5.93 -8.50 -16.19
C PHE A 96 7.29 -8.06 -16.76
N SER A 97 7.49 -8.22 -18.07
CA SER A 97 8.68 -7.71 -18.76
C SER A 97 8.76 -6.17 -18.67
N GLU A 98 7.65 -5.49 -18.84
CA GLU A 98 7.58 -4.03 -18.70
C GLU A 98 7.88 -3.58 -17.28
N VAL A 99 7.29 -4.22 -16.27
CA VAL A 99 7.58 -3.98 -14.85
C VAL A 99 9.07 -4.15 -14.57
N GLN A 100 9.69 -5.20 -15.10
CA GLN A 100 11.10 -5.46 -14.88
C GLN A 100 12.00 -4.38 -15.50
N LYS A 101 11.61 -3.81 -16.63
CA LYS A 101 12.35 -2.72 -17.29
C LYS A 101 12.17 -1.38 -16.57
N LYS A 102 10.96 -1.06 -16.12
CA LYS A 102 10.63 0.25 -15.54
C LYS A 102 10.87 0.35 -14.04
N ALA A 103 10.58 -0.69 -13.30
CA ALA A 103 10.60 -0.68 -11.83
C ALA A 103 11.66 -1.62 -11.22
N GLY A 104 12.02 -2.70 -11.91
CA GLY A 104 12.95 -3.68 -11.36
C GLY A 104 12.41 -4.34 -10.09
N ALA A 105 13.08 -4.14 -8.96
CA ALA A 105 12.67 -4.65 -7.64
C ALA A 105 11.93 -3.62 -6.78
N PHE A 106 11.85 -2.37 -7.23
CA PHE A 106 11.19 -1.32 -6.49
C PHE A 106 9.67 -1.39 -6.58
N PRO A 107 8.94 -0.84 -5.60
CA PRO A 107 7.50 -0.66 -5.70
C PRO A 107 7.13 0.21 -6.90
N PHE A 108 6.03 -0.13 -7.57
CA PHE A 108 5.55 0.59 -8.73
C PHE A 108 4.04 0.76 -8.71
N ASN A 109 3.58 1.83 -9.32
CA ASN A 109 2.16 2.06 -9.56
C ASN A 109 1.79 1.53 -10.95
N ILE A 110 0.65 0.85 -11.09
CA ILE A 110 0.16 0.35 -12.39
C ILE A 110 0.00 1.45 -13.44
N ARG A 111 -0.21 2.70 -13.01
CA ARG A 111 -0.34 3.86 -13.90
C ARG A 111 0.95 4.24 -14.63
N VAL A 112 2.10 3.73 -14.18
CA VAL A 112 3.40 3.93 -14.85
C VAL A 112 3.54 3.00 -16.07
N LEU A 113 2.72 1.94 -16.13
CA LEU A 113 2.69 1.02 -17.25
C LEU A 113 1.91 1.62 -18.44
N GLU A 114 2.20 1.15 -19.64
CA GLU A 114 1.64 1.72 -20.88
C GLU A 114 0.11 1.61 -20.96
N ASP A 115 -0.44 0.50 -20.49
CA ASP A 115 -1.88 0.23 -20.54
C ASP A 115 -2.34 -0.33 -19.18
N GLU A 116 -3.05 0.50 -18.42
CA GLU A 116 -3.55 0.13 -17.09
C GLU A 116 -4.50 -1.07 -17.11
N LYS A 117 -5.35 -1.19 -18.12
CA LYS A 117 -6.30 -2.31 -18.22
C LYS A 117 -5.59 -3.64 -18.48
N LYS A 118 -4.62 -3.64 -19.39
CA LYS A 118 -3.77 -4.81 -19.63
C LYS A 118 -2.89 -5.11 -18.43
N ALA A 119 -2.37 -4.08 -17.75
CA ALA A 119 -1.60 -4.23 -16.54
C ALA A 119 -2.39 -4.93 -15.44
N ARG A 120 -3.61 -4.50 -15.16
CA ARG A 120 -4.49 -5.15 -14.18
C ARG A 120 -4.72 -6.62 -14.50
N LEU A 121 -5.03 -6.94 -15.76
CA LEU A 121 -5.24 -8.32 -16.19
C LEU A 121 -3.95 -9.15 -16.09
N GLY A 122 -2.84 -8.60 -16.55
CA GLY A 122 -1.55 -9.30 -16.57
C GLY A 122 -0.96 -9.52 -15.17
N LEU A 123 -1.17 -8.58 -14.25
CA LEU A 123 -0.71 -8.70 -12.86
C LEU A 123 -1.53 -9.72 -12.06
N GLN A 124 -2.76 -10.04 -12.46
CA GLN A 124 -3.60 -10.98 -11.73
C GLN A 124 -2.93 -12.37 -11.61
N GLU A 125 -2.39 -12.91 -12.69
CA GLU A 125 -1.64 -14.17 -12.67
C GLU A 125 -0.36 -14.04 -11.83
N ALA A 126 0.36 -12.93 -11.99
CA ALA A 126 1.61 -12.68 -11.24
C ALA A 126 1.39 -12.59 -9.72
N VAL A 127 0.27 -12.00 -9.30
CA VAL A 127 -0.15 -11.93 -7.88
C VAL A 127 -0.56 -13.31 -7.36
N GLN A 128 -1.36 -14.07 -8.14
CA GLN A 128 -1.78 -15.42 -7.74
C GLN A 128 -0.59 -16.36 -7.48
N HIS A 129 0.48 -16.20 -8.23
CA HIS A 129 1.70 -17.00 -8.08
C HIS A 129 2.79 -16.33 -7.21
N GLY A 130 2.47 -15.24 -6.55
CA GLY A 130 3.36 -14.56 -5.62
C GLY A 130 4.54 -13.80 -6.24
N LEU A 131 4.64 -13.75 -7.58
CA LEU A 131 5.71 -13.00 -8.27
C LEU A 131 5.66 -11.50 -7.98
N VAL A 132 4.46 -11.00 -7.71
CA VAL A 132 4.20 -9.60 -7.42
C VAL A 132 3.26 -9.54 -6.22
N LYS A 133 3.64 -8.75 -5.23
CA LYS A 133 2.83 -8.50 -4.03
C LYS A 133 2.10 -7.18 -4.17
N PRO A 134 0.77 -7.15 -4.00
CA PRO A 134 0.01 -5.92 -3.89
C PRO A 134 0.27 -5.26 -2.54
N TYR A 135 0.38 -3.95 -2.51
CA TYR A 135 0.30 -3.19 -1.27
C TYR A 135 -1.16 -3.08 -0.83
N GLU A 136 -1.38 -3.23 0.45
CA GLU A 136 -2.71 -3.08 1.01
C GLU A 136 -3.16 -1.62 0.94
N VAL A 137 -4.42 -1.43 0.56
CA VAL A 137 -5.04 -0.10 0.61
C VAL A 137 -5.54 0.12 2.02
N MET A 138 -5.03 1.16 2.64
CA MET A 138 -5.44 1.57 3.97
C MET A 138 -6.29 2.84 3.87
N TRP A 139 -7.25 2.97 4.74
CA TRP A 139 -8.10 4.14 4.87
C TRP A 139 -8.27 4.50 6.35
N VAL A 140 -8.59 5.75 6.61
CA VAL A 140 -8.61 6.33 7.95
C VAL A 140 -9.95 6.99 8.20
#